data_7786689591bc075f4ec0cd316d0bf2c5
#
_entry.id   7786689591bc075f4ec0cd316d0bf2c5
#
_cell.length_a   1.000
_cell.length_b   1.000
_cell.length_c   1.000
_cell.angle_alpha   90.00
_cell.angle_beta   90.00
_cell.angle_gamma   90.00
#
_symmetry.space_group_name_H-M   'P 1'
#
loop_
_entity.id
_entity.type
_entity.pdbx_description
1 polymer ?
#
loop_
_entity_poly.entity_id
_entity_poly.type
_entity_poly.pdbx_seq_one_letter_code
_entity_poly.pdbx_strand_id
1 'polypeptide(L)'
;GEGFCLFNDVAVASYYAIEKFQMNQILVIDLDVHQGNGTASIFREENRVYTFSMHGKKNYPFKKEISDLDVELDDGVKDGEYLKTLEQSIKKLDSTLKPNLIFYISGVDILSTDKLGRLKVSREGCKKRDEMIYEFAQKKNIPIVTSMGGGYSEKIYDIVEAHCNTYKCMLQLTD
;
A
#
# COMPACT_ATOMS: atom_id res chain seq x y z
N GLY A 1 -17.37 9.44 3.57
CA GLY A 1 -16.15 8.84 4.08
C GLY A 1 -16.39 7.40 4.50
N GLU A 2 -15.39 6.57 4.34
CA GLU A 2 -15.37 5.17 4.71
C GLU A 2 -14.01 4.83 5.32
N GLY A 3 -13.88 3.65 5.92
CA GLY A 3 -12.60 3.16 6.44
C GLY A 3 -11.95 4.09 7.47
N PHE A 4 -12.76 4.70 8.33
CA PHE A 4 -12.35 5.69 9.35
C PHE A 4 -11.81 7.02 8.78
N CYS A 5 -11.88 7.24 7.46
CA CYS A 5 -11.42 8.46 6.81
C CYS A 5 -12.59 9.31 6.30
N LEU A 6 -12.55 10.62 6.53
CA LEU A 6 -13.50 11.58 5.97
C LEU A 6 -13.15 11.95 4.53
N PHE A 7 -11.88 12.20 4.27
CA PHE A 7 -11.34 12.52 2.96
C PHE A 7 -10.32 11.46 2.56
N ASN A 8 -10.12 11.31 1.25
CA ASN A 8 -9.02 10.52 0.69
C ASN A 8 -7.86 11.48 0.39
N ASP A 9 -6.90 11.55 1.30
CA ASP A 9 -5.73 12.42 1.23
C ASP A 9 -4.82 12.10 0.04
N VAL A 10 -4.66 10.80 -0.28
CA VAL A 10 -3.91 10.34 -1.45
C VAL A 10 -4.57 10.82 -2.74
N ALA A 11 -5.91 10.79 -2.82
CA ALA A 11 -6.62 11.29 -3.99
C ALA A 11 -6.44 12.81 -4.16
N VAL A 12 -6.57 13.57 -3.06
CA VAL A 12 -6.32 15.02 -3.08
C VAL A 12 -4.89 15.33 -3.52
N ALA A 13 -3.91 14.62 -2.95
CA ALA A 13 -2.50 14.81 -3.27
C ALA A 13 -2.18 14.40 -4.72
N SER A 14 -2.81 13.34 -5.24
CA SER A 14 -2.64 12.91 -6.63
C SER A 14 -3.16 13.96 -7.62
N TYR A 15 -4.38 14.47 -7.42
CA TYR A 15 -4.91 15.54 -8.26
C TYR A 15 -4.08 16.82 -8.16
N TYR A 16 -3.60 17.17 -6.96
CA TYR A 16 -2.69 18.30 -6.80
C TYR A 16 -1.38 18.10 -7.57
N ALA A 17 -0.80 16.90 -7.50
CA ALA A 17 0.43 16.57 -8.25
C ALA A 17 0.24 16.65 -9.76
N ILE A 18 -0.90 16.16 -10.26
CA ILE A 18 -1.27 16.23 -11.67
C ILE A 18 -1.39 17.69 -12.12
N GLU A 19 -2.17 18.50 -11.40
CA GLU A 19 -2.49 19.87 -11.80
C GLU A 19 -1.29 20.82 -11.60
N LYS A 20 -0.58 20.69 -10.49
CA LYS A 20 0.52 21.61 -10.13
C LYS A 20 1.85 21.25 -10.77
N PHE A 21 2.16 19.95 -10.86
CA PHE A 21 3.46 19.46 -11.35
C PHE A 21 3.36 18.72 -12.68
N GLN A 22 2.17 18.68 -13.29
CA GLN A 22 1.90 18.04 -14.58
C GLN A 22 2.35 16.56 -14.62
N MET A 23 2.13 15.86 -13.51
CA MET A 23 2.43 14.43 -13.43
C MET A 23 1.53 13.64 -14.38
N ASN A 24 2.12 12.80 -15.21
CA ASN A 24 1.40 12.07 -16.26
C ASN A 24 1.03 10.65 -15.84
N GLN A 25 1.76 10.08 -14.87
CA GLN A 25 1.47 8.75 -14.35
C GLN A 25 1.85 8.66 -12.88
N ILE A 26 0.86 8.50 -12.02
CA ILE A 26 1.01 8.30 -10.58
C ILE A 26 0.66 6.85 -10.28
N LEU A 27 1.45 6.19 -9.43
CA LEU A 27 1.17 4.86 -8.92
C LEU A 27 0.77 4.94 -7.45
N VAL A 28 -0.44 4.50 -7.13
CA VAL A 28 -0.86 4.31 -5.74
C VAL A 28 -0.68 2.84 -5.39
N ILE A 29 0.17 2.57 -4.40
CA ILE A 29 0.42 1.25 -3.84
C ILE A 29 -0.24 1.19 -2.47
N ASP A 30 -1.33 0.45 -2.35
CA ASP A 30 -2.04 0.24 -1.11
C ASP A 30 -1.80 -1.19 -0.60
N LEU A 31 -1.04 -1.31 0.49
CA LEU A 31 -0.72 -2.57 1.16
C LEU A 31 -1.31 -2.65 2.58
N ASP A 32 -2.33 -1.85 2.86
CA ASP A 32 -3.24 -2.06 3.99
C ASP A 32 -3.97 -3.41 3.82
N VAL A 33 -4.37 -4.04 4.92
CA VAL A 33 -5.11 -5.31 4.84
C VAL A 33 -6.49 -5.15 4.24
N HIS A 34 -7.04 -3.93 4.28
CA HIS A 34 -8.32 -3.57 3.66
C HIS A 34 -8.08 -3.06 2.23
N GLN A 35 -9.03 -3.33 1.33
CA GLN A 35 -8.93 -2.75 -0.02
C GLN A 35 -9.06 -1.23 0.04
N GLY A 36 -8.21 -0.54 -0.72
CA GLY A 36 -8.33 0.90 -0.96
C GLY A 36 -9.52 1.26 -1.86
N ASN A 37 -10.74 0.86 -1.46
CA ASN A 37 -11.95 1.00 -2.26
C ASN A 37 -12.28 2.46 -2.62
N GLY A 38 -12.04 3.38 -1.70
CA GLY A 38 -12.25 4.81 -1.96
C GLY A 38 -11.33 5.33 -3.05
N THR A 39 -10.06 4.94 -3.02
CA THR A 39 -9.06 5.27 -4.04
C THR A 39 -9.42 4.67 -5.40
N ALA A 40 -9.77 3.38 -5.43
CA ALA A 40 -10.22 2.69 -6.64
C ALA A 40 -11.45 3.37 -7.27
N SER A 41 -12.44 3.73 -6.45
CA SER A 41 -13.66 4.40 -6.91
C SER A 41 -13.40 5.80 -7.49
N ILE A 42 -12.53 6.59 -6.83
CA ILE A 42 -12.21 7.96 -7.24
C ILE A 42 -11.45 7.97 -8.58
N PHE A 43 -10.51 7.04 -8.77
CA PHE A 43 -9.65 7.02 -9.95
C PHE A 43 -10.12 6.10 -11.07
N ARG A 44 -11.33 5.54 -10.98
CA ARG A 44 -11.88 4.61 -11.98
C ARG A 44 -11.77 5.11 -13.42
N GLU A 45 -11.98 6.39 -13.64
CA GLU A 45 -11.95 7.04 -14.96
C GLU A 45 -10.70 7.95 -15.14
N GLU A 46 -9.73 7.90 -14.22
CA GLU A 46 -8.55 8.75 -14.25
C GLU A 46 -7.29 7.96 -14.65
N ASN A 47 -7.04 7.88 -15.96
CA ASN A 47 -5.97 7.09 -16.54
C ASN A 47 -4.53 7.53 -16.14
N ARG A 48 -4.37 8.72 -15.53
CA ARG A 48 -3.07 9.21 -15.04
C ARG A 48 -2.72 8.66 -13.67
N VAL A 49 -3.67 7.99 -12.99
CA VAL A 49 -3.44 7.35 -11.68
C VAL A 49 -3.70 5.86 -11.82
N TYR A 50 -2.69 5.06 -11.57
CA TYR A 50 -2.81 3.62 -11.53
C TYR A 50 -2.94 3.16 -10.08
N THR A 51 -3.98 2.42 -9.77
CA THR A 51 -4.29 1.95 -8.42
C THR A 51 -3.94 0.46 -8.28
N PHE A 52 -3.07 0.15 -7.31
CA PHE A 52 -2.74 -1.21 -6.91
C PHE A 52 -3.12 -1.43 -5.46
N SER A 53 -3.94 -2.44 -5.19
CA SER A 53 -4.32 -2.85 -3.83
C SER A 53 -4.06 -4.34 -3.62
N MET A 54 -3.24 -4.69 -2.61
CA MET A 54 -3.02 -6.07 -2.19
C MET A 54 -3.57 -6.25 -0.78
N HIS A 55 -4.71 -6.92 -0.66
CA HIS A 55 -5.55 -6.93 0.53
C HIS A 55 -6.11 -8.31 0.88
N GLY A 56 -6.59 -8.44 2.09
CA GLY A 56 -7.27 -9.65 2.55
C GLY A 56 -8.64 -9.81 1.86
N LYS A 57 -8.84 -10.93 1.18
CA LYS A 57 -10.05 -11.24 0.42
C LYS A 57 -11.32 -11.06 1.22
N LYS A 58 -11.32 -11.50 2.48
CA LYS A 58 -12.47 -11.42 3.38
C LYS A 58 -12.43 -10.24 4.34
N ASN A 59 -11.44 -9.36 4.22
CA ASN A 59 -11.41 -8.11 4.94
C ASN A 59 -12.40 -7.10 4.33
N TYR A 60 -12.75 -6.06 5.10
CA TYR A 60 -13.54 -4.94 4.59
C TYR A 60 -12.85 -4.26 3.39
N PRO A 61 -13.60 -3.74 2.42
CA PRO A 61 -15.05 -3.79 2.28
C PRO A 61 -15.52 -5.19 1.83
N PHE A 62 -16.73 -5.59 2.24
CA PHE A 62 -17.28 -6.90 1.83
C PHE A 62 -17.69 -6.92 0.35
N LYS A 63 -18.07 -5.78 -0.19
CA LYS A 63 -18.21 -5.55 -1.64
C LYS A 63 -17.01 -4.76 -2.10
N LYS A 64 -16.10 -5.42 -2.82
CA LYS A 64 -14.90 -4.81 -3.36
C LYS A 64 -15.23 -3.85 -4.49
N GLU A 65 -14.45 -2.78 -4.60
CA GLU A 65 -14.33 -1.96 -5.80
C GLU A 65 -13.31 -2.58 -6.77
N ILE A 66 -13.10 -1.96 -7.92
CA ILE A 66 -12.17 -2.44 -8.93
C ILE A 66 -11.03 -1.44 -9.04
N SER A 67 -9.82 -1.84 -8.63
CA SER A 67 -8.56 -1.14 -8.88
C SER A 67 -7.99 -1.57 -10.23
N ASP A 68 -6.98 -0.87 -10.75
CA ASP A 68 -6.26 -1.33 -11.95
C ASP A 68 -5.55 -2.67 -11.70
N LEU A 69 -5.13 -2.91 -10.45
CA LEU A 69 -4.59 -4.18 -10.00
C LEU A 69 -5.07 -4.48 -8.58
N ASP A 70 -5.96 -5.45 -8.45
CA ASP A 70 -6.35 -6.03 -7.17
C ASP A 70 -5.69 -7.39 -6.98
N VAL A 71 -5.12 -7.62 -5.80
CA VAL A 71 -4.54 -8.89 -5.39
C VAL A 71 -5.16 -9.31 -4.06
N GLU A 72 -6.07 -10.26 -4.15
CA GLU A 72 -6.77 -10.80 -2.98
C GLU A 72 -5.96 -11.91 -2.31
N LEU A 73 -5.75 -11.80 -1.01
CA LEU A 73 -5.05 -12.79 -0.19
C LEU A 73 -6.04 -13.56 0.70
N ASP A 74 -5.87 -14.85 0.82
CA ASP A 74 -6.69 -15.68 1.70
C ASP A 74 -6.36 -15.43 3.18
N ASP A 75 -7.31 -15.75 4.06
CA ASP A 75 -7.12 -15.65 5.51
C ASP A 75 -5.91 -16.49 5.95
N GLY A 76 -5.08 -15.93 6.81
CA GLY A 76 -3.95 -16.65 7.41
C GLY A 76 -2.67 -16.66 6.56
N VAL A 77 -2.63 -15.99 5.42
CA VAL A 77 -1.41 -15.84 4.60
C VAL A 77 -0.28 -15.27 5.47
N LYS A 78 0.89 -15.90 5.37
CA LYS A 78 2.13 -15.60 6.12
C LYS A 78 3.20 -14.99 5.22
N ASP A 79 4.31 -14.60 5.82
CA ASP A 79 5.43 -13.89 5.19
C ASP A 79 5.83 -14.44 3.83
N GLY A 80 6.10 -15.73 3.71
CA GLY A 80 6.61 -16.33 2.48
C GLY A 80 5.68 -16.17 1.29
N GLU A 81 4.39 -16.43 1.48
CA GLU A 81 3.37 -16.27 0.44
C GLU A 81 3.10 -14.80 0.16
N TYR A 82 2.96 -13.98 1.21
CA TYR A 82 2.75 -12.55 1.11
C TYR A 82 3.85 -11.86 0.29
N LEU A 83 5.11 -12.07 0.67
CA LEU A 83 6.27 -11.43 0.03
C LEU A 83 6.47 -11.93 -1.40
N LYS A 84 6.26 -13.22 -1.66
CA LYS A 84 6.30 -13.77 -3.03
C LYS A 84 5.23 -13.15 -3.94
N THR A 85 4.02 -12.99 -3.42
CA THR A 85 2.91 -12.38 -4.16
C THR A 85 3.18 -10.90 -4.44
N LEU A 86 3.74 -10.19 -3.45
CA LEU A 86 4.16 -8.80 -3.63
C LEU A 86 5.27 -8.67 -4.68
N GLU A 87 6.28 -9.54 -4.64
CA GLU A 87 7.36 -9.56 -5.63
C GLU A 87 6.84 -9.73 -7.06
N GLN A 88 5.88 -10.64 -7.25
CA GLN A 88 5.25 -10.86 -8.55
C GLN A 88 4.47 -9.62 -9.01
N SER A 89 3.75 -8.97 -8.08
CA SER A 89 3.01 -7.75 -8.36
C SER A 89 3.94 -6.59 -8.74
N ILE A 90 5.04 -6.40 -8.01
CA ILE A 90 6.06 -5.38 -8.34
C ILE A 90 6.65 -5.64 -9.73
N LYS A 91 6.99 -6.88 -10.07
CA LYS A 91 7.49 -7.23 -11.41
C LYS A 91 6.49 -6.88 -12.51
N LYS A 92 5.19 -7.11 -12.28
CA LYS A 92 4.13 -6.74 -13.21
C LYS A 92 4.05 -5.21 -13.37
N LEU A 93 4.01 -4.48 -12.26
CA LEU A 93 3.98 -3.01 -12.27
C LEU A 93 5.21 -2.44 -13.00
N ASP A 94 6.40 -2.98 -12.70
CA ASP A 94 7.67 -2.56 -13.34
C ASP A 94 7.70 -2.77 -14.85
N SER A 95 7.06 -3.83 -15.35
CA SER A 95 7.01 -4.14 -16.76
C SER A 95 5.98 -3.31 -17.54
N THR A 96 4.98 -2.75 -16.86
CA THR A 96 3.83 -2.08 -17.51
C THR A 96 3.79 -0.57 -17.30
N LEU A 97 4.43 -0.06 -16.24
CA LEU A 97 4.30 1.34 -15.84
C LEU A 97 5.64 2.07 -15.78
N LYS A 98 5.58 3.39 -15.93
CA LYS A 98 6.71 4.33 -15.74
C LYS A 98 6.23 5.50 -14.89
N PRO A 99 5.87 5.28 -13.61
CA PRO A 99 5.28 6.33 -12.79
C PRO A 99 6.29 7.44 -12.50
N ASN A 100 5.77 8.67 -12.42
CA ASN A 100 6.52 9.87 -12.04
C ASN A 100 6.51 10.08 -10.52
N LEU A 101 5.56 9.44 -9.83
CA LEU A 101 5.37 9.55 -8.39
C LEU A 101 4.70 8.28 -7.87
N ILE A 102 5.11 7.83 -6.69
CA ILE A 102 4.45 6.75 -5.95
C ILE A 102 3.83 7.32 -4.68
N PHE A 103 2.56 7.01 -4.44
CA PHE A 103 1.93 7.09 -3.11
C PHE A 103 1.87 5.69 -2.53
N TYR A 104 2.43 5.52 -1.34
CA TYR A 104 2.48 4.24 -0.65
C TYR A 104 1.71 4.29 0.67
N ILE A 105 0.64 3.50 0.77
CA ILE A 105 -0.14 3.31 2.00
C ILE A 105 0.40 2.07 2.70
N SER A 106 1.08 2.29 3.84
CA SER A 106 1.82 1.28 4.59
C SER A 106 1.05 0.78 5.82
N GLY A 107 -0.20 0.31 5.63
CA GLY A 107 -0.99 -0.27 6.72
C GLY A 107 -0.24 -1.41 7.42
N VAL A 108 -0.28 -1.45 8.76
CA VAL A 108 0.36 -2.52 9.56
C VAL A 108 -0.65 -3.53 10.12
N ASP A 109 -1.88 -3.43 9.70
CA ASP A 109 -2.97 -4.35 10.03
C ASP A 109 -2.90 -5.70 9.30
N ILE A 110 -1.88 -5.91 8.47
CA ILE A 110 -1.46 -7.22 7.96
C ILE A 110 -0.81 -8.10 9.02
N LEU A 111 -0.43 -7.53 10.19
CA LEU A 111 0.27 -8.25 11.25
C LEU A 111 -0.59 -9.36 11.86
N SER A 112 0.08 -10.45 12.24
CA SER A 112 -0.56 -11.59 12.91
C SER A 112 -1.22 -11.25 14.25
N THR A 113 -0.84 -10.12 14.86
CA THR A 113 -1.38 -9.59 16.11
C THR A 113 -2.56 -8.65 15.92
N ASP A 114 -2.89 -8.32 14.67
CA ASP A 114 -3.99 -7.41 14.36
C ASP A 114 -5.36 -8.04 14.63
N LYS A 115 -6.30 -7.21 15.10
CA LYS A 115 -7.66 -7.65 15.48
C LYS A 115 -8.65 -7.60 14.31
N LEU A 116 -8.42 -6.72 13.35
CA LEU A 116 -9.30 -6.51 12.21
C LEU A 116 -8.76 -7.20 10.95
N GLY A 117 -7.43 -7.27 10.82
CA GLY A 117 -6.75 -7.98 9.76
C GLY A 117 -6.85 -9.50 9.90
N ARG A 118 -6.99 -10.19 8.78
CA ARG A 118 -7.09 -11.66 8.73
C ARG A 118 -5.82 -12.33 8.22
N LEU A 119 -4.80 -11.56 7.87
CA LEU A 119 -3.50 -12.08 7.50
C LEU A 119 -2.67 -12.43 8.74
N LYS A 120 -1.56 -13.13 8.54
CA LYS A 120 -0.67 -13.58 9.61
C LYS A 120 0.79 -13.27 9.32
N VAL A 121 1.02 -12.05 8.80
CA VAL A 121 2.35 -11.55 8.50
C VAL A 121 3.06 -11.20 9.82
N SER A 122 4.33 -11.54 9.90
CA SER A 122 5.17 -11.16 11.04
C SER A 122 5.62 -9.69 10.93
N ARG A 123 6.12 -9.13 12.02
CA ARG A 123 6.70 -7.78 12.01
C ARG A 123 7.92 -7.69 11.08
N GLU A 124 8.71 -8.75 10.99
CA GLU A 124 9.83 -8.84 10.05
C GLU A 124 9.33 -8.92 8.60
N GLY A 125 8.29 -9.71 8.33
CA GLY A 125 7.63 -9.75 7.02
C GLY A 125 7.05 -8.39 6.60
N CYS A 126 6.45 -7.66 7.55
CA CYS A 126 5.95 -6.31 7.32
C CYS A 126 7.09 -5.34 6.96
N LYS A 127 8.21 -5.39 7.71
CA LYS A 127 9.41 -4.61 7.39
C LYS A 127 9.97 -4.96 6.01
N LYS A 128 10.05 -6.26 5.68
CA LYS A 128 10.54 -6.71 4.37
C LYS A 128 9.65 -6.25 3.21
N ARG A 129 8.33 -6.18 3.41
CA ARG A 129 7.40 -5.56 2.48
C ARG A 129 7.81 -4.11 2.17
N ASP A 130 8.08 -3.32 3.21
CA ASP A 130 8.45 -1.92 3.07
C ASP A 130 9.79 -1.76 2.34
N GLU A 131 10.79 -2.57 2.70
CA GLU A 131 12.07 -2.61 1.99
C GLU A 131 11.87 -2.84 0.49
N MET A 132 11.04 -3.80 0.09
CA MET A 132 10.78 -4.12 -1.31
C MET A 132 10.16 -2.94 -2.08
N ILE A 133 9.26 -2.18 -1.45
CA ILE A 133 8.63 -1.01 -2.07
C ILE A 133 9.63 0.14 -2.23
N TYR A 134 10.43 0.40 -1.20
CA TYR A 134 11.44 1.47 -1.27
C TYR A 134 12.58 1.12 -2.25
N GLU A 135 13.04 -0.14 -2.26
CA GLU A 135 14.00 -0.62 -3.25
C GLU A 135 13.48 -0.47 -4.69
N PHE A 136 12.20 -0.76 -4.92
CA PHE A 136 11.57 -0.56 -6.22
C PHE A 136 11.58 0.92 -6.62
N ALA A 137 11.17 1.82 -5.75
CA ALA A 137 11.18 3.26 -6.00
C ALA A 137 12.60 3.80 -6.25
N GLN A 138 13.56 3.44 -5.39
CA GLN A 138 14.95 3.85 -5.49
C GLN A 138 15.61 3.36 -6.79
N LYS A 139 15.47 2.08 -7.11
CA LYS A 139 16.03 1.48 -8.33
C LYS A 139 15.55 2.19 -9.61
N LYS A 140 14.36 2.75 -9.58
CA LYS A 140 13.75 3.45 -10.70
C LYS A 140 13.90 4.98 -10.60
N ASN A 141 14.50 5.47 -9.52
CA ASN A 141 14.62 6.90 -9.21
C ASN A 141 13.25 7.62 -9.24
N ILE A 142 12.22 6.98 -8.64
CA ILE A 142 10.87 7.49 -8.57
C ILE A 142 10.65 8.10 -7.18
N PRO A 143 10.22 9.37 -7.06
CA PRO A 143 9.83 9.93 -5.78
C PRO A 143 8.68 9.15 -5.17
N ILE A 144 8.76 8.93 -3.84
CA ILE A 144 7.75 8.20 -3.10
C ILE A 144 7.27 9.00 -1.90
N VAL A 145 5.97 9.03 -1.71
CA VAL A 145 5.31 9.61 -0.53
C VAL A 145 4.65 8.48 0.24
N THR A 146 5.06 8.31 1.49
CA THR A 146 4.52 7.24 2.35
C THR A 146 3.56 7.81 3.37
N SER A 147 2.38 7.20 3.48
CA SER A 147 1.40 7.43 4.53
C SER A 147 1.21 6.19 5.39
N MET A 148 0.93 6.41 6.68
CA MET A 148 0.47 5.35 7.55
C MET A 148 -0.92 4.91 7.10
N GLY A 149 -1.19 3.60 7.23
CA GLY A 149 -2.52 3.02 7.08
C GLY A 149 -3.02 2.46 8.41
N GLY A 150 -3.85 1.41 8.34
CA GLY A 150 -4.39 0.71 9.50
C GLY A 150 -3.34 0.08 10.40
N GLY A 151 -3.80 -0.26 11.60
CA GLY A 151 -3.03 -0.94 12.64
C GLY A 151 -3.87 -1.01 13.91
N TYR A 152 -4.36 -2.21 14.24
CA TYR A 152 -5.36 -2.42 15.30
C TYR A 152 -4.96 -3.55 16.24
N SER A 153 -3.66 -3.83 16.38
CA SER A 153 -3.14 -4.82 17.31
C SER A 153 -3.50 -4.44 18.76
N GLU A 154 -3.67 -5.45 19.62
CA GLU A 154 -4.01 -5.21 21.02
C GLU A 154 -2.93 -4.41 21.75
N LYS A 155 -1.68 -4.75 21.48
CA LYS A 155 -0.52 -4.05 22.05
C LYS A 155 -0.14 -2.91 21.12
N ILE A 156 -0.30 -1.68 21.58
CA ILE A 156 0.11 -0.47 20.86
C ILE A 156 1.58 -0.52 20.40
N TYR A 157 2.44 -1.20 21.17
CA TYR A 157 3.84 -1.41 20.84
C TYR A 157 4.03 -2.09 19.49
N ASP A 158 3.21 -3.11 19.15
CA ASP A 158 3.32 -3.81 17.86
C ASP A 158 3.02 -2.89 16.68
N ILE A 159 2.04 -2.00 16.85
CA ILE A 159 1.64 -1.01 15.84
C ILE A 159 2.75 0.03 15.66
N VAL A 160 3.21 0.62 16.78
CA VAL A 160 4.22 1.69 16.76
C VAL A 160 5.55 1.18 16.16
N GLU A 161 6.03 0.01 16.61
CA GLU A 161 7.27 -0.58 16.08
C GLU A 161 7.17 -0.89 14.58
N ALA A 162 6.03 -1.41 14.12
CA ALA A 162 5.84 -1.70 12.70
C ALA A 162 5.86 -0.42 11.86
N HIS A 163 5.12 0.63 12.24
CA HIS A 163 5.18 1.92 11.54
C HIS A 163 6.55 2.58 11.64
N CYS A 164 7.21 2.52 12.80
CA CYS A 164 8.59 3.03 12.92
C CYS A 164 9.55 2.31 11.96
N ASN A 165 9.39 0.99 11.77
CA ASN A 165 10.21 0.25 10.83
C ASN A 165 9.99 0.71 9.39
N THR A 166 8.76 1.03 8.99
CA THR A 166 8.46 1.61 7.67
C THR A 166 9.30 2.86 7.41
N TYR A 167 9.30 3.82 8.34
CA TYR A 167 10.07 5.05 8.18
C TYR A 167 11.59 4.85 8.33
N LYS A 168 12.04 3.91 9.16
CA LYS A 168 13.46 3.55 9.23
C LYS A 168 13.95 2.97 7.91
N CYS A 169 13.18 2.11 7.25
CA CYS A 169 13.52 1.59 5.91
C CYS A 169 13.64 2.73 4.89
N MET A 170 12.74 3.69 4.91
CA MET A 170 12.81 4.86 4.03
C MET A 170 14.10 5.66 4.25
N LEU A 171 14.49 5.93 5.49
CA LEU A 171 15.70 6.70 5.81
C LEU A 171 16.99 5.97 5.42
N GLN A 172 17.04 4.64 5.54
CA GLN A 172 18.22 3.82 5.17
C GLN A 172 18.51 3.79 3.67
N LEU A 173 17.54 4.17 2.84
CA LEU A 173 17.68 4.19 1.38
C LEU A 173 17.98 5.59 0.83
N THR A 174 17.98 6.62 1.68
CA THR A 174 18.27 8.01 1.30
C THR A 174 19.74 8.41 1.54
N ASP A 175 20.52 7.54 2.18
CA ASP A 175 21.98 7.67 2.37
C ASP A 175 22.73 6.93 1.24
#